data_f3d2d698635d63572a5eaa0fbb46cc61
#
_entry.id   f3d2d698635d63572a5eaa0fbb46cc61
#
_cell.length_a   1.000
_cell.length_b   1.000
_cell.length_c   1.000
_cell.angle_alpha   90.00
_cell.angle_beta   90.00
_cell.angle_gamma   90.00
#
_symmetry.space_group_name_H-M   'P 1'
#
loop_
_entity.id
_entity.type
_entity.pdbx_description
1 polymer ?
#
loop_
_entity_poly.entity_id
_entity_poly.type
_entity_poly.pdbx_seq_one_letter_code
_entity_poly.pdbx_strand_id
1 'polypeptide(L)'
;MMQFTDCISARAFGLDSDKTVLGFKQDISRIGRIVPIDPAHSFDPDFFEALRLWWEWNDTRAPLYISGPTGCGKTSGVMQFLARVGARASTVTCRARMDKNDLIGSYTVCEQGGFIWQDGPASAAWRHGLVLVINEFTLAPPEVWVSANDILEGDALVNDRTGEVLARHPNTRVIITDNTAPGGDATDYLARNDQDASVIDRCWHIRLNFPDAGAEAAMLEAKLRPYTDSFGPFEAKAVRAAVRFARKSRESASLQCSHPVSCRVLERFLGILFRMKTATANPSSDVLEKALSLALTAGLSQDDTAYLQQLAHFEFASLCP
;
A
#
# COMPACT_ATOMS: atom_id res chain seq x y z
N MET A 1 11.72 6.49 -24.49
CA MET A 1 10.25 6.37 -24.52
C MET A 1 9.93 4.95 -24.09
N MET A 2 8.99 4.76 -23.16
CA MET A 2 8.53 3.41 -22.75
C MET A 2 8.05 2.61 -23.95
N GLN A 3 8.41 1.34 -23.99
CA GLN A 3 8.00 0.44 -25.04
C GLN A 3 6.87 -0.47 -24.53
N PHE A 4 5.66 0.09 -24.45
CA PHE A 4 4.49 -0.72 -24.16
C PHE A 4 4.24 -1.75 -25.27
N THR A 5 3.84 -2.95 -24.87
CA THR A 5 3.61 -4.08 -25.80
C THR A 5 2.19 -4.60 -25.74
N ASP A 6 1.37 -4.08 -24.84
CA ASP A 6 0.00 -4.51 -24.61
C ASP A 6 -0.92 -3.34 -24.24
N CYS A 7 -2.23 -3.57 -24.35
CA CYS A 7 -3.29 -2.63 -23.99
C CYS A 7 -4.35 -3.37 -23.15
N ILE A 8 -4.48 -2.97 -21.89
CA ILE A 8 -5.27 -3.68 -20.90
C ILE A 8 -6.55 -2.90 -20.63
N SER A 9 -7.70 -3.56 -20.69
CA SER A 9 -8.99 -2.96 -20.39
C SER A 9 -9.11 -2.57 -18.91
N ALA A 10 -9.74 -1.43 -18.61
CA ALA A 10 -10.08 -1.01 -17.24
C ALA A 10 -10.94 -2.04 -16.49
N ARG A 11 -11.66 -2.90 -17.20
CA ARG A 11 -12.41 -4.02 -16.60
C ARG A 11 -11.51 -5.03 -15.90
N ALA A 12 -10.24 -5.17 -16.31
CA ALA A 12 -9.26 -5.99 -15.59
C ALA A 12 -8.89 -5.42 -14.22
N PHE A 13 -9.25 -4.17 -13.96
CA PHE A 13 -9.07 -3.48 -12.69
C PHE A 13 -10.35 -3.41 -11.84
N GLY A 14 -11.41 -4.12 -12.27
CA GLY A 14 -12.72 -4.11 -11.60
C GLY A 14 -13.57 -2.87 -11.88
N LEU A 15 -13.23 -2.08 -12.91
CA LEU A 15 -13.94 -0.86 -13.28
C LEU A 15 -14.86 -1.10 -14.48
N ASP A 16 -16.10 -0.66 -14.39
CA ASP A 16 -17.04 -0.67 -15.53
C ASP A 16 -16.78 0.57 -16.41
N SER A 17 -15.73 0.46 -17.22
CA SER A 17 -15.27 1.54 -18.10
C SER A 17 -14.65 0.94 -19.36
N ASP A 18 -14.86 1.61 -20.48
CA ASP A 18 -14.23 1.25 -21.77
C ASP A 18 -12.81 1.80 -21.91
N LYS A 19 -12.29 2.49 -20.89
CA LYS A 19 -10.91 2.96 -20.88
C LYS A 19 -9.94 1.78 -20.91
N THR A 20 -8.77 2.06 -21.44
CA THR A 20 -7.65 1.12 -21.46
C THR A 20 -6.42 1.73 -20.82
N VAL A 21 -5.49 0.90 -20.40
CA VAL A 21 -4.17 1.29 -19.90
C VAL A 21 -3.08 0.53 -20.66
N LEU A 22 -2.03 1.23 -21.02
CA LEU A 22 -0.88 0.64 -21.68
C LEU A 22 -0.06 -0.20 -20.69
N GLY A 23 0.43 -1.34 -21.16
CA GLY A 23 1.19 -2.26 -20.32
C GLY A 23 2.17 -3.11 -21.12
N PHE A 24 2.66 -4.14 -20.47
CA PHE A 24 3.61 -5.09 -21.06
C PHE A 24 2.98 -6.47 -21.14
N LYS A 25 3.28 -7.22 -22.20
CA LYS A 25 3.10 -8.68 -22.17
C LYS A 25 3.97 -9.22 -21.04
N GLN A 26 3.40 -10.12 -20.22
CA GLN A 26 4.13 -10.73 -19.11
C GLN A 26 5.47 -11.27 -19.63
N ASP A 27 6.55 -10.60 -19.24
CA ASP A 27 7.88 -11.08 -19.48
C ASP A 27 8.22 -12.11 -18.38
N ILE A 28 8.79 -13.25 -18.82
CA ILE A 28 9.26 -14.34 -17.95
C ILE A 28 10.59 -13.95 -17.27
N SER A 29 11.05 -12.71 -17.43
CA SER A 29 12.23 -12.18 -16.72
C SER A 29 12.09 -12.49 -15.22
N ARG A 30 13.08 -13.20 -14.67
CA ARG A 30 13.10 -13.62 -13.26
C ARG A 30 13.49 -12.49 -12.30
N ILE A 31 13.78 -11.29 -12.82
CA ILE A 31 14.26 -10.14 -12.02
C ILE A 31 13.07 -9.26 -11.65
N GLY A 32 13.04 -8.79 -10.40
CA GLY A 32 12.00 -7.94 -9.85
C GLY A 32 10.79 -8.72 -9.31
N ARG A 33 10.00 -8.04 -8.49
CA ARG A 33 8.82 -8.60 -7.84
C ARG A 33 7.57 -8.35 -8.66
N ILE A 34 6.79 -9.39 -8.86
CA ILE A 34 5.40 -9.30 -9.31
C ILE A 34 4.53 -10.03 -8.28
N VAL A 35 3.39 -9.42 -7.92
CA VAL A 35 2.43 -10.08 -7.04
C VAL A 35 1.39 -10.81 -7.88
N PRO A 36 0.79 -11.90 -7.36
CA PRO A 36 -0.38 -12.50 -7.99
C PRO A 36 -1.50 -11.46 -8.11
N ILE A 37 -2.24 -11.51 -9.22
CA ILE A 37 -3.44 -10.69 -9.38
C ILE A 37 -4.49 -11.17 -8.37
N ASP A 38 -4.90 -10.27 -7.48
CA ASP A 38 -6.00 -10.50 -6.56
C ASP A 38 -7.33 -10.13 -7.25
N PRO A 39 -8.19 -11.10 -7.57
CA PRO A 39 -9.46 -10.81 -8.23
C PRO A 39 -10.45 -10.05 -7.33
N ALA A 40 -10.25 -10.08 -6.00
CA ALA A 40 -11.05 -9.34 -5.04
C ALA A 40 -10.59 -7.87 -4.87
N HIS A 41 -9.45 -7.50 -5.48
CA HIS A 41 -8.96 -6.14 -5.39
C HIS A 41 -9.75 -5.22 -6.33
N SER A 42 -10.48 -4.29 -5.76
CA SER A 42 -11.18 -3.22 -6.47
C SER A 42 -10.37 -1.92 -6.38
N PHE A 43 -10.28 -1.22 -7.50
CA PHE A 43 -9.67 0.10 -7.55
C PHE A 43 -10.73 1.19 -7.34
N ASP A 44 -10.37 2.20 -6.55
CA ASP A 44 -11.06 3.48 -6.59
C ASP A 44 -10.89 4.09 -8.00
N PRO A 45 -11.99 4.57 -8.65
CA PRO A 45 -11.92 5.07 -10.03
C PRO A 45 -10.97 6.26 -10.20
N ASP A 46 -10.93 7.18 -9.24
CA ASP A 46 -10.09 8.38 -9.31
C ASP A 46 -8.62 8.00 -9.09
N PHE A 47 -8.36 7.07 -8.17
CA PHE A 47 -7.02 6.53 -7.96
C PHE A 47 -6.49 5.77 -9.19
N PHE A 48 -7.33 4.95 -9.82
CA PHE A 48 -6.97 4.26 -11.05
C PHE A 48 -6.65 5.26 -12.17
N GLU A 49 -7.50 6.28 -12.36
CA GLU A 49 -7.30 7.27 -13.41
C GLU A 49 -6.01 8.07 -13.21
N ALA A 50 -5.72 8.46 -11.97
CA ALA A 50 -4.48 9.14 -11.64
C ALA A 50 -3.24 8.27 -11.88
N LEU A 51 -3.30 6.97 -11.51
CA LEU A 51 -2.26 6.00 -11.83
C LEU A 51 -2.07 5.85 -13.34
N ARG A 52 -3.16 5.74 -14.09
CA ARG A 52 -3.14 5.59 -15.55
C ARG A 52 -2.51 6.80 -16.22
N LEU A 53 -2.95 8.03 -15.87
CA LEU A 53 -2.43 9.27 -16.42
C LEU A 53 -0.92 9.42 -16.17
N TRP A 54 -0.48 9.17 -14.94
CA TRP A 54 0.94 9.20 -14.62
C TRP A 54 1.72 8.10 -15.34
N TRP A 55 1.15 6.89 -15.41
CA TRP A 55 1.77 5.74 -16.06
C TRP A 55 2.02 5.96 -17.54
N GLU A 56 1.08 6.55 -18.24
CA GLU A 56 1.11 6.81 -19.68
C GLU A 56 1.79 8.15 -20.04
N TRP A 57 2.18 8.94 -19.03
CA TRP A 57 2.83 10.23 -19.25
C TRP A 57 4.17 10.08 -19.95
N ASN A 58 4.44 10.95 -20.94
CA ASN A 58 5.64 10.87 -21.77
C ASN A 58 6.94 11.15 -21.00
N ASP A 59 6.92 12.08 -20.05
CA ASP A 59 8.05 12.28 -19.15
C ASP A 59 8.01 11.23 -18.02
N THR A 60 8.86 10.23 -18.16
CA THR A 60 8.92 9.11 -17.21
C THR A 60 9.73 9.42 -15.95
N ARG A 61 10.35 10.61 -15.85
CA ARG A 61 11.27 10.95 -14.77
C ARG A 61 10.57 11.32 -13.49
N ALA A 62 9.48 12.10 -13.57
CA ALA A 62 8.78 12.55 -12.38
C ALA A 62 8.21 11.38 -11.55
N PRO A 63 8.61 11.23 -10.28
CA PRO A 63 8.05 10.22 -9.39
C PRO A 63 6.57 10.44 -9.11
N LEU A 64 5.88 9.37 -8.73
CA LEU A 64 4.52 9.44 -8.20
C LEU A 64 4.56 9.31 -6.68
N TYR A 65 4.11 10.32 -5.96
CA TYR A 65 3.97 10.31 -4.51
C TYR A 65 2.52 10.05 -4.11
N ILE A 66 2.30 8.95 -3.41
CA ILE A 66 0.98 8.52 -2.94
C ILE A 66 0.94 8.63 -1.42
N SER A 67 0.20 9.62 -0.92
CA SER A 67 -0.04 9.81 0.51
C SER A 67 -1.41 9.29 0.93
N GLY A 68 -1.59 9.06 2.22
CA GLY A 68 -2.90 8.69 2.79
C GLY A 68 -2.79 7.85 4.06
N PRO A 69 -3.90 7.61 4.77
CA PRO A 69 -3.89 6.94 6.06
C PRO A 69 -3.36 5.50 5.98
N THR A 70 -2.87 4.99 7.11
CA THR A 70 -2.40 3.60 7.20
C THR A 70 -3.54 2.62 6.89
N GLY A 71 -3.25 1.66 6.01
CA GLY A 71 -4.21 0.59 5.67
C GLY A 71 -5.34 1.00 4.73
N CYS A 72 -5.26 2.17 4.05
CA CYS A 72 -6.20 2.55 2.99
C CYS A 72 -5.94 1.88 1.63
N GLY A 73 -4.85 1.13 1.48
CA GLY A 73 -4.59 0.35 0.26
C GLY A 73 -3.50 0.91 -0.67
N LYS A 74 -2.71 1.92 -0.29
CA LYS A 74 -1.66 2.52 -1.14
C LYS A 74 -0.75 1.50 -1.80
N THR A 75 0.04 0.80 -1.01
CA THR A 75 1.02 -0.17 -1.53
C THR A 75 0.35 -1.35 -2.24
N SER A 76 -0.78 -1.86 -1.71
CA SER A 76 -1.52 -2.95 -2.37
C SER A 76 -2.09 -2.50 -3.72
N GLY A 77 -2.66 -1.30 -3.81
CA GLY A 77 -3.16 -0.73 -5.05
C GLY A 77 -2.06 -0.57 -6.09
N VAL A 78 -0.90 0.00 -5.70
CA VAL A 78 0.28 0.08 -6.58
C VAL A 78 0.70 -1.30 -7.09
N MET A 79 0.89 -2.26 -6.19
CA MET A 79 1.35 -3.60 -6.59
C MET A 79 0.34 -4.34 -7.47
N GLN A 80 -0.96 -4.15 -7.21
CA GLN A 80 -2.04 -4.71 -8.02
C GLN A 80 -2.17 -4.01 -9.38
N PHE A 81 -1.89 -2.71 -9.45
CA PHE A 81 -1.79 -2.00 -10.72
C PHE A 81 -0.63 -2.55 -11.56
N LEU A 82 0.57 -2.61 -10.98
CA LEU A 82 1.76 -3.11 -11.67
C LEU A 82 1.59 -4.56 -12.16
N ALA A 83 0.97 -5.42 -11.35
CA ALA A 83 0.69 -6.81 -11.74
C ALA A 83 -0.21 -6.88 -12.98
N ARG A 84 -1.24 -6.02 -13.08
CA ARG A 84 -2.16 -6.00 -14.21
C ARG A 84 -1.56 -5.40 -15.47
N VAL A 85 -0.71 -4.38 -15.33
CA VAL A 85 0.01 -3.80 -16.47
C VAL A 85 1.25 -4.61 -16.87
N GLY A 86 1.52 -5.75 -16.22
CA GLY A 86 2.65 -6.62 -16.52
C GLY A 86 4.02 -6.04 -16.12
N ALA A 87 4.05 -5.01 -15.28
CA ALA A 87 5.27 -4.39 -14.80
C ALA A 87 5.80 -5.06 -13.53
N ARG A 88 7.13 -5.16 -13.41
CA ARG A 88 7.80 -5.68 -12.21
C ARG A 88 8.32 -4.56 -11.34
N ALA A 89 8.30 -4.79 -10.05
CA ALA A 89 8.76 -3.82 -9.06
C ALA A 89 10.11 -4.23 -8.43
N SER A 90 10.92 -3.23 -8.14
CA SER A 90 11.97 -3.28 -7.15
C SER A 90 11.49 -2.49 -5.94
N THR A 91 11.42 -3.11 -4.76
CA THR A 91 10.78 -2.50 -3.59
C THR A 91 11.77 -2.24 -2.47
N VAL A 92 11.66 -1.08 -1.85
CA VAL A 92 12.38 -0.73 -0.63
C VAL A 92 11.40 -0.14 0.39
N THR A 93 11.62 -0.44 1.67
CA THR A 93 10.91 0.21 2.77
C THR A 93 11.92 1.04 3.55
N CYS A 94 11.66 2.33 3.66
CA CYS A 94 12.53 3.26 4.35
C CYS A 94 12.58 2.99 5.85
N ARG A 95 13.68 3.38 6.47
CA ARG A 95 13.94 3.21 7.89
C ARG A 95 14.85 4.35 8.39
N ALA A 96 14.81 4.63 9.68
CA ALA A 96 15.51 5.75 10.31
C ALA A 96 17.06 5.72 10.19
N ARG A 97 17.66 4.56 9.91
CA ARG A 97 19.11 4.40 9.75
C ARG A 97 19.50 3.98 8.33
N MET A 98 18.76 4.46 7.36
CA MET A 98 18.99 4.22 5.95
C MET A 98 20.02 5.23 5.38
N ASP A 99 20.80 4.79 4.41
CA ASP A 99 21.69 5.66 3.62
C ASP A 99 21.55 5.41 2.10
N LYS A 100 22.23 6.19 1.26
CA LYS A 100 22.22 6.06 -0.20
C LYS A 100 22.62 4.65 -0.66
N ASN A 101 23.53 3.97 0.04
CA ASN A 101 24.02 2.67 -0.36
C ASN A 101 22.93 1.57 -0.20
N ASP A 102 21.98 1.75 0.71
CA ASP A 102 20.82 0.87 0.82
C ASP A 102 19.97 0.88 -0.47
N LEU A 103 20.04 1.98 -1.24
CA LEU A 103 19.35 2.13 -2.53
C LEU A 103 20.20 1.67 -3.71
N ILE A 104 21.50 2.01 -3.70
CA ILE A 104 22.41 1.75 -4.82
C ILE A 104 22.98 0.34 -4.77
N GLY A 105 23.39 -0.16 -3.60
CA GLY A 105 23.94 -1.50 -3.43
C GLY A 105 25.14 -1.56 -2.49
N SER A 106 25.63 -2.78 -2.32
CA SER A 106 26.75 -3.05 -1.42
C SER A 106 27.56 -4.25 -1.88
N TYR A 107 28.80 -4.34 -1.36
CA TYR A 107 29.58 -5.55 -1.51
C TYR A 107 29.10 -6.62 -0.53
N THR A 108 28.91 -7.84 -1.04
CA THR A 108 28.58 -9.02 -0.25
C THR A 108 29.72 -10.04 -0.36
N VAL A 109 29.91 -10.85 0.68
CA VAL A 109 30.88 -11.94 0.68
C VAL A 109 30.32 -13.12 -0.10
N CYS A 110 31.05 -13.64 -1.08
CA CYS A 110 30.65 -14.85 -1.80
C CYS A 110 31.13 -16.12 -1.09
N GLU A 111 30.50 -17.26 -1.34
CA GLU A 111 30.80 -18.55 -0.73
C GLU A 111 32.23 -19.03 -0.96
N GLN A 112 32.84 -18.61 -2.05
CA GLN A 112 34.22 -18.98 -2.44
C GLN A 112 35.30 -18.08 -1.81
N GLY A 113 34.90 -17.14 -0.95
CA GLY A 113 35.75 -16.09 -0.40
C GLY A 113 36.02 -14.97 -1.41
N GLY A 114 35.78 -13.74 -1.03
CA GLY A 114 35.89 -12.57 -1.89
C GLY A 114 34.62 -11.71 -1.78
N PHE A 115 34.65 -10.57 -2.48
CA PHE A 115 33.54 -9.63 -2.47
C PHE A 115 32.94 -9.52 -3.86
N ILE A 116 31.62 -9.61 -3.93
CA ILE A 116 30.87 -9.34 -5.17
C ILE A 116 29.98 -8.13 -4.91
N TRP A 117 29.80 -7.32 -5.92
CA TRP A 117 28.83 -6.22 -5.89
C TRP A 117 27.43 -6.78 -6.04
N GLN A 118 26.52 -6.37 -5.16
CA GLN A 118 25.10 -6.66 -5.25
C GLN A 118 24.34 -5.35 -5.44
N ASP A 119 23.62 -5.23 -6.56
CA ASP A 119 22.77 -4.07 -6.84
C ASP A 119 21.71 -3.91 -5.75
N GLY A 120 21.55 -2.68 -5.27
CA GLY A 120 20.41 -2.29 -4.45
C GLY A 120 19.16 -2.07 -5.30
N PRO A 121 18.02 -1.75 -4.65
CA PRO A 121 16.74 -1.66 -5.33
C PRO A 121 16.70 -0.60 -6.43
N ALA A 122 17.38 0.53 -6.30
CA ALA A 122 17.43 1.57 -7.31
C ALA A 122 18.30 1.12 -8.50
N SER A 123 19.50 0.60 -8.26
CA SER A 123 20.38 0.10 -9.33
C SER A 123 19.72 -1.04 -10.11
N ALA A 124 19.05 -1.97 -9.42
CA ALA A 124 18.28 -3.02 -10.07
C ALA A 124 17.16 -2.47 -10.95
N ALA A 125 16.44 -1.44 -10.47
CA ALA A 125 15.38 -0.79 -11.24
C ALA A 125 15.94 -0.10 -12.49
N TRP A 126 17.04 0.63 -12.35
CA TRP A 126 17.70 1.34 -13.46
C TRP A 126 18.23 0.39 -14.51
N ARG A 127 18.88 -0.70 -14.10
CA ARG A 127 19.49 -1.69 -15.00
C ARG A 127 18.45 -2.53 -15.76
N HIS A 128 17.35 -2.90 -15.10
CA HIS A 128 16.40 -3.88 -15.62
C HIS A 128 15.03 -3.30 -15.99
N GLY A 129 14.84 -1.99 -15.93
CA GLY A 129 13.58 -1.34 -16.29
C GLY A 129 12.43 -1.66 -15.35
N LEU A 130 12.74 -1.85 -14.05
CA LEU A 130 11.73 -2.12 -13.03
C LEU A 130 11.11 -0.82 -12.52
N VAL A 131 9.93 -0.93 -11.93
CA VAL A 131 9.33 0.17 -11.16
C VAL A 131 9.93 0.16 -9.74
N LEU A 132 10.65 1.21 -9.38
CA LEU A 132 11.14 1.39 -8.02
C LEU A 132 9.99 1.85 -7.13
N VAL A 133 9.61 1.03 -6.16
CA VAL A 133 8.56 1.35 -5.18
C VAL A 133 9.21 1.60 -3.81
N ILE A 134 9.16 2.86 -3.39
CA ILE A 134 9.72 3.34 -2.12
C ILE A 134 8.58 3.49 -1.12
N ASN A 135 8.55 2.63 -0.09
CA ASN A 135 7.52 2.66 0.94
C ASN A 135 8.00 3.39 2.19
N GLU A 136 7.07 4.05 2.90
CA GLU A 136 7.34 4.76 4.16
C GLU A 136 8.43 5.84 4.01
N PHE A 137 8.34 6.63 2.95
CA PHE A 137 9.37 7.55 2.48
C PHE A 137 9.90 8.49 3.58
N THR A 138 9.01 9.07 4.39
CA THR A 138 9.35 10.01 5.46
C THR A 138 10.04 9.37 6.67
N LEU A 139 10.17 8.05 6.74
CA LEU A 139 10.99 7.37 7.75
C LEU A 139 12.49 7.52 7.48
N ALA A 140 12.90 7.69 6.22
CA ALA A 140 14.30 7.95 5.91
C ALA A 140 14.70 9.37 6.30
N PRO A 141 15.92 9.59 6.79
CA PRO A 141 16.45 10.93 7.02
C PRO A 141 16.44 11.75 5.72
N PRO A 142 16.15 13.07 5.76
CA PRO A 142 16.13 13.93 4.57
C PRO A 142 17.43 13.92 3.78
N GLU A 143 18.57 13.76 4.47
CA GLU A 143 19.91 13.72 3.87
C GLU A 143 20.08 12.56 2.89
N VAL A 144 19.32 11.48 3.07
CA VAL A 144 19.31 10.33 2.13
C VAL A 144 18.81 10.79 0.76
N TRP A 145 17.74 11.57 0.73
CA TRP A 145 17.11 12.02 -0.51
C TRP A 145 17.91 13.15 -1.18
N VAL A 146 18.58 14.00 -0.39
CA VAL A 146 19.52 14.97 -0.92
C VAL A 146 20.70 14.26 -1.61
N SER A 147 21.25 13.21 -0.99
CA SER A 147 22.36 12.43 -1.55
C SER A 147 21.95 11.50 -2.70
N ALA A 148 20.68 11.12 -2.77
CA ALA A 148 20.08 10.25 -3.80
C ALA A 148 19.14 11.03 -4.73
N ASN A 149 19.40 12.33 -4.93
CA ASN A 149 18.57 13.20 -5.76
C ASN A 149 18.48 12.72 -7.23
N ASP A 150 19.53 12.09 -7.74
CA ASP A 150 19.58 11.43 -9.05
C ASP A 150 18.44 10.41 -9.26
N ILE A 151 18.00 9.72 -8.18
CA ILE A 151 16.86 8.81 -8.23
C ILE A 151 15.54 9.57 -8.45
N LEU A 152 15.38 10.70 -7.75
CA LEU A 152 14.14 11.50 -7.81
C LEU A 152 14.05 12.32 -9.10
N GLU A 153 15.20 12.76 -9.64
CA GLU A 153 15.26 13.47 -10.93
C GLU A 153 15.20 12.50 -12.12
N GLY A 154 15.39 11.22 -11.88
CA GLY A 154 15.38 10.20 -12.90
C GLY A 154 16.58 10.25 -13.83
N ASP A 155 17.71 10.71 -13.32
CA ASP A 155 18.98 10.79 -14.02
C ASP A 155 19.77 9.47 -13.95
N ALA A 156 20.99 9.46 -14.51
CA ALA A 156 21.90 8.34 -14.37
C ALA A 156 22.37 8.22 -12.92
N LEU A 157 22.38 7.00 -12.37
CA LEU A 157 22.89 6.75 -11.02
C LEU A 157 24.39 6.62 -11.05
N VAL A 158 25.06 7.33 -10.16
CA VAL A 158 26.50 7.19 -9.95
C VAL A 158 26.74 6.30 -8.73
N ASN A 159 27.43 5.19 -8.96
CA ASN A 159 27.88 4.30 -7.90
C ASN A 159 29.27 4.74 -7.42
N ASP A 160 29.34 5.47 -6.33
CA ASP A 160 30.59 6.01 -5.78
C ASP A 160 31.59 4.92 -5.34
N ARG A 161 31.14 3.68 -5.15
CA ARG A 161 32.01 2.56 -4.71
C ARG A 161 32.63 1.78 -5.86
N THR A 162 31.96 1.70 -6.99
CA THR A 162 32.45 0.96 -8.17
C THR A 162 32.90 1.90 -9.28
N GLY A 163 32.54 3.18 -9.22
CA GLY A 163 32.76 4.16 -10.31
C GLY A 163 31.81 3.97 -11.50
N GLU A 164 30.86 3.04 -11.42
CA GLU A 164 29.89 2.79 -12.49
C GLU A 164 28.88 3.94 -12.59
N VAL A 165 28.64 4.40 -13.81
CA VAL A 165 27.55 5.31 -14.15
C VAL A 165 26.46 4.49 -14.84
N LEU A 166 25.34 4.28 -14.14
CA LEU A 166 24.23 3.46 -14.58
C LEU A 166 23.16 4.31 -15.25
N ALA A 167 23.08 4.25 -16.56
CA ALA A 167 22.03 4.93 -17.32
C ALA A 167 20.64 4.39 -16.96
N ARG A 168 19.67 5.28 -16.85
CA ARG A 168 18.28 4.90 -16.54
C ARG A 168 17.63 4.14 -17.71
N HIS A 169 17.12 2.96 -17.42
CA HIS A 169 16.35 2.21 -18.41
C HIS A 169 15.05 2.93 -18.76
N PRO A 170 14.63 2.99 -20.05
CA PRO A 170 13.44 3.73 -20.47
C PRO A 170 12.12 3.34 -19.77
N ASN A 171 12.01 2.09 -19.34
CA ASN A 171 10.81 1.57 -18.65
C ASN A 171 10.82 1.82 -17.15
N THR A 172 11.90 2.32 -16.58
CA THR A 172 11.97 2.60 -15.14
C THR A 172 11.03 3.74 -14.76
N ARG A 173 10.30 3.54 -13.68
CA ARG A 173 9.44 4.53 -13.01
C ARG A 173 9.72 4.50 -11.52
N VAL A 174 9.40 5.58 -10.82
CA VAL A 174 9.53 5.67 -9.36
C VAL A 174 8.16 5.96 -8.75
N ILE A 175 7.75 5.14 -7.80
CA ILE A 175 6.55 5.33 -6.99
C ILE A 175 6.95 5.42 -5.53
N ILE A 176 6.45 6.44 -4.85
CA ILE A 176 6.65 6.67 -3.42
C ILE A 176 5.30 6.45 -2.73
N THR A 177 5.29 5.70 -1.63
CA THR A 177 4.09 5.59 -0.77
C THR A 177 4.43 6.05 0.64
N ASP A 178 3.55 6.87 1.23
CA ASP A 178 3.70 7.35 2.59
C ASP A 178 2.37 7.47 3.33
N ASN A 179 2.42 7.48 4.66
CA ASN A 179 1.24 7.64 5.49
C ASN A 179 0.90 9.12 5.74
N THR A 180 1.86 10.02 5.50
CA THR A 180 1.69 11.47 5.61
C THR A 180 1.82 12.14 4.25
N ALA A 181 1.08 13.23 4.03
CA ALA A 181 1.38 14.13 2.94
C ALA A 181 2.67 14.88 3.26
N PRO A 182 3.54 15.15 2.28
CA PRO A 182 4.69 16.03 2.49
C PRO A 182 4.20 17.39 3.02
N GLY A 183 4.74 17.87 4.14
CA GLY A 183 4.28 19.11 4.79
C GLY A 183 2.94 19.02 5.53
N GLY A 184 2.37 17.82 5.69
CA GLY A 184 1.20 17.57 6.56
C GLY A 184 1.60 17.47 8.03
N ASP A 185 0.62 17.71 8.94
CA ASP A 185 0.86 17.59 10.38
C ASP A 185 1.39 16.20 10.75
N ALA A 186 2.65 16.16 11.17
CA ALA A 186 3.33 14.94 11.60
C ALA A 186 2.82 14.42 12.97
N THR A 187 1.79 15.04 13.53
CA THR A 187 1.28 14.75 14.89
C THR A 187 0.74 13.34 15.05
N ASP A 188 0.26 12.72 13.96
CA ASP A 188 -0.35 11.39 14.03
C ASP A 188 0.65 10.23 13.90
N TYR A 189 1.90 10.51 13.51
CA TYR A 189 2.91 9.48 13.26
C TYR A 189 4.25 9.87 13.87
N LEU A 190 4.57 9.26 15.01
CA LEU A 190 5.89 9.39 15.64
C LEU A 190 7.00 8.92 14.68
N ALA A 191 8.13 9.61 14.69
CA ALA A 191 9.32 9.29 13.87
C ALA A 191 9.21 9.57 12.35
N ARG A 192 8.42 10.54 11.93
CA ARG A 192 8.43 11.06 10.55
C ARG A 192 9.37 12.27 10.45
N ASN A 193 10.05 12.37 9.32
CA ASN A 193 10.93 13.51 9.02
C ASN A 193 10.23 14.43 8.02
N ASP A 194 10.30 15.72 8.25
CA ASP A 194 9.91 16.72 7.25
C ASP A 194 10.83 16.59 6.05
N GLN A 195 10.25 16.59 4.87
CA GLN A 195 11.00 16.49 3.62
C GLN A 195 11.18 17.87 3.00
N ASP A 196 12.27 18.04 2.28
CA ASP A 196 12.55 19.27 1.56
C ASP A 196 11.48 19.56 0.51
N ALA A 197 11.07 20.83 0.40
CA ALA A 197 10.06 21.26 -0.57
C ALA A 197 10.48 20.92 -2.01
N SER A 198 11.77 20.87 -2.29
CA SER A 198 12.29 20.50 -3.59
C SER A 198 12.00 19.05 -3.99
N VAL A 199 11.92 18.15 -3.02
CA VAL A 199 11.51 16.75 -3.25
C VAL A 199 10.04 16.67 -3.62
N ILE A 200 9.22 17.49 -2.96
CA ILE A 200 7.78 17.55 -3.19
C ILE A 200 7.48 18.06 -4.61
N ASP A 201 8.15 19.15 -5.01
CA ASP A 201 7.93 19.81 -6.30
C ASP A 201 8.25 18.92 -7.52
N ARG A 202 9.12 17.92 -7.34
CA ARG A 202 9.48 16.96 -8.41
C ARG A 202 8.44 15.87 -8.65
N CYS A 203 7.49 15.68 -7.76
CA CYS A 203 6.59 14.54 -7.77
C CYS A 203 5.19 14.88 -8.31
N TRP A 204 4.56 13.92 -8.94
CA TRP A 204 3.10 13.90 -9.02
C TRP A 204 2.53 13.49 -7.66
N HIS A 205 1.41 14.08 -7.25
CA HIS A 205 0.82 13.81 -5.94
C HIS A 205 -0.56 13.22 -6.06
N ILE A 206 -0.76 12.10 -5.36
CA ILE A 206 -2.08 11.49 -5.15
C ILE A 206 -2.31 11.36 -3.64
N ARG A 207 -3.49 11.78 -3.18
CA ARG A 207 -3.94 11.50 -1.83
C ARG A 207 -5.01 10.42 -1.88
N LEU A 208 -4.67 9.23 -1.37
CA LEU A 208 -5.61 8.12 -1.28
C LEU A 208 -6.26 8.13 0.11
N ASN A 209 -7.59 8.11 0.15
CA ASN A 209 -8.36 8.00 1.37
C ASN A 209 -8.88 6.57 1.56
N PHE A 210 -9.58 6.31 2.67
CA PHE A 210 -10.34 5.07 2.81
C PHE A 210 -11.46 5.05 1.76
N PRO A 211 -11.82 3.87 1.22
CA PRO A 211 -12.93 3.73 0.27
C PRO A 211 -14.25 4.25 0.84
N ASP A 212 -15.20 4.61 -0.02
CA ASP A 212 -16.55 4.87 0.43
C ASP A 212 -17.18 3.62 1.07
N ALA A 213 -18.29 3.80 1.81
CA ALA A 213 -18.88 2.71 2.58
C ALA A 213 -19.32 1.53 1.71
N GLY A 214 -19.80 1.79 0.50
CA GLY A 214 -20.25 0.76 -0.43
C GLY A 214 -19.07 -0.02 -1.02
N ALA A 215 -18.05 0.68 -1.48
CA ALA A 215 -16.82 0.09 -2.01
C ALA A 215 -16.05 -0.70 -0.93
N GLU A 216 -15.96 -0.17 0.31
CA GLU A 216 -15.33 -0.87 1.43
C GLU A 216 -16.08 -2.15 1.79
N ALA A 217 -17.41 -2.11 1.82
CA ALA A 217 -18.24 -3.30 2.08
C ALA A 217 -18.05 -4.35 0.98
N ALA A 218 -18.13 -3.96 -0.29
CA ALA A 218 -17.96 -4.88 -1.41
C ALA A 218 -16.57 -5.53 -1.43
N MET A 219 -15.52 -4.75 -1.14
CA MET A 219 -14.15 -5.26 -1.01
C MET A 219 -14.03 -6.29 0.13
N LEU A 220 -14.60 -5.98 1.30
CA LEU A 220 -14.58 -6.90 2.45
C LEU A 220 -15.36 -8.16 2.16
N GLU A 221 -16.54 -8.07 1.56
CA GLU A 221 -17.32 -9.24 1.16
C GLU A 221 -16.55 -10.17 0.22
N ALA A 222 -15.90 -9.60 -0.80
CA ALA A 222 -15.09 -10.38 -1.74
C ALA A 222 -13.91 -11.10 -1.06
N LYS A 223 -13.21 -10.40 -0.17
CA LYS A 223 -12.05 -10.94 0.55
C LYS A 223 -12.43 -11.94 1.64
N LEU A 224 -13.60 -11.81 2.24
CA LEU A 224 -14.02 -12.65 3.36
C LEU A 224 -14.71 -13.95 2.94
N ARG A 225 -15.13 -14.10 1.69
CA ARG A 225 -15.73 -15.33 1.17
C ARG A 225 -14.90 -16.61 1.47
N PRO A 226 -13.56 -16.59 1.39
CA PRO A 226 -12.77 -17.78 1.73
C PRO A 226 -12.74 -18.15 3.22
N TYR A 227 -13.19 -17.26 4.11
CA TYR A 227 -13.15 -17.47 5.57
C TYR A 227 -14.45 -18.06 6.13
N THR A 228 -15.46 -18.30 5.30
CA THR A 228 -16.75 -18.86 5.68
C THR A 228 -17.20 -19.92 4.69
N ASP A 229 -17.81 -21.00 5.17
CA ASP A 229 -18.36 -22.07 4.32
C ASP A 229 -19.54 -21.58 3.48
N SER A 230 -20.27 -20.56 3.97
CA SER A 230 -21.34 -19.90 3.23
C SER A 230 -21.41 -18.42 3.63
N PHE A 231 -21.37 -17.55 2.63
CA PHE A 231 -21.58 -16.11 2.85
C PHE A 231 -23.08 -15.80 2.78
N GLY A 232 -23.68 -15.67 3.96
CA GLY A 232 -25.14 -15.51 4.11
C GLY A 232 -25.55 -14.11 4.61
N PRO A 233 -26.83 -13.97 5.01
CA PRO A 233 -27.38 -12.69 5.49
C PRO A 233 -26.69 -12.14 6.74
N PHE A 234 -26.16 -13.02 7.63
CA PHE A 234 -25.42 -12.60 8.82
C PHE A 234 -24.12 -11.93 8.41
N GLU A 235 -23.31 -12.58 7.56
CA GLU A 235 -22.02 -12.07 7.10
C GLU A 235 -22.17 -10.71 6.40
N ALA A 236 -23.16 -10.59 5.51
CA ALA A 236 -23.45 -9.33 4.84
C ALA A 236 -23.86 -8.20 5.81
N LYS A 237 -24.64 -8.52 6.87
CA LYS A 237 -25.00 -7.55 7.90
C LYS A 237 -23.77 -7.19 8.77
N ALA A 238 -22.93 -8.17 9.12
CA ALA A 238 -21.73 -7.97 9.91
C ALA A 238 -20.71 -7.11 9.16
N VAL A 239 -20.52 -7.30 7.85
CA VAL A 239 -19.67 -6.42 7.03
C VAL A 239 -20.17 -4.98 7.07
N ARG A 240 -21.48 -4.75 6.89
CA ARG A 240 -22.03 -3.39 6.96
C ARG A 240 -21.88 -2.76 8.34
N ALA A 241 -22.06 -3.53 9.42
CA ALA A 241 -21.83 -3.07 10.79
C ALA A 241 -20.35 -2.70 11.01
N ALA A 242 -19.44 -3.52 10.53
CA ALA A 242 -18.01 -3.28 10.63
C ALA A 242 -17.57 -2.03 9.85
N VAL A 243 -18.13 -1.78 8.68
CA VAL A 243 -17.85 -0.55 7.92
C VAL A 243 -18.34 0.68 8.69
N ARG A 244 -19.55 0.66 9.28
CA ARG A 244 -20.02 1.77 10.11
C ARG A 244 -19.13 1.97 11.35
N PHE A 245 -18.76 0.90 12.03
CA PHE A 245 -17.80 0.91 13.13
C PHE A 245 -16.49 1.60 12.75
N ALA A 246 -15.89 1.20 11.63
CA ALA A 246 -14.64 1.80 11.19
C ALA A 246 -14.78 3.27 10.81
N ARG A 247 -15.84 3.65 10.11
CA ARG A 247 -16.07 5.06 9.74
C ARG A 247 -16.19 5.95 10.97
N LYS A 248 -16.97 5.54 11.97
CA LYS A 248 -17.10 6.28 13.23
C LYS A 248 -15.76 6.38 13.99
N SER A 249 -14.96 5.32 14.02
CA SER A 249 -13.64 5.37 14.62
C SER A 249 -12.69 6.34 13.91
N ARG A 250 -12.79 6.45 12.58
CA ARG A 250 -11.98 7.37 11.75
C ARG A 250 -12.42 8.83 11.92
N GLU A 251 -13.73 9.08 12.06
CA GLU A 251 -14.29 10.41 12.31
C GLU A 251 -13.91 10.92 13.70
N SER A 252 -13.72 10.02 14.67
CA SER A 252 -13.36 10.35 16.05
C SER A 252 -11.86 10.31 16.32
N ALA A 253 -11.04 10.03 15.32
CA ALA A 253 -9.60 9.73 15.46
C ALA A 253 -8.78 10.86 16.13
N SER A 254 -9.22 12.10 16.04
CA SER A 254 -8.54 13.24 16.68
C SER A 254 -9.03 13.58 18.09
N LEU A 255 -10.17 13.03 18.51
CA LEU A 255 -10.87 13.45 19.74
C LEU A 255 -11.00 12.34 20.78
N GLN A 256 -11.18 11.09 20.36
CA GLN A 256 -11.56 9.99 21.26
C GLN A 256 -10.76 8.70 21.06
N CYS A 257 -10.06 8.54 19.96
CA CYS A 257 -9.31 7.33 19.63
C CYS A 257 -8.06 7.67 18.82
N SER A 258 -6.89 7.28 19.31
CA SER A 258 -5.62 7.50 18.63
C SER A 258 -5.36 6.49 17.48
N HIS A 259 -6.20 5.45 17.36
CA HIS A 259 -6.01 4.37 16.41
C HIS A 259 -7.24 4.14 15.52
N PRO A 260 -7.40 4.87 14.41
CA PRO A 260 -8.51 4.67 13.50
C PRO A 260 -8.49 3.27 12.89
N VAL A 261 -9.67 2.63 12.82
CA VAL A 261 -9.80 1.26 12.32
C VAL A 261 -9.57 1.23 10.80
N SER A 262 -8.50 0.56 10.37
CA SER A 262 -8.14 0.41 8.95
C SER A 262 -8.90 -0.74 8.27
N CYS A 263 -8.95 -0.73 6.92
CA CYS A 263 -9.53 -1.85 6.14
C CYS A 263 -8.84 -3.19 6.46
N ARG A 264 -7.53 -3.19 6.74
CA ARG A 264 -6.77 -4.39 7.13
C ARG A 264 -7.22 -4.94 8.48
N VAL A 265 -7.54 -4.07 9.42
CA VAL A 265 -8.08 -4.46 10.73
C VAL A 265 -9.47 -5.03 10.58
N LEU A 266 -10.34 -4.41 9.75
CA LEU A 266 -11.68 -4.94 9.47
C LEU A 266 -11.65 -6.33 8.86
N GLU A 267 -10.82 -6.56 7.86
CA GLU A 267 -10.65 -7.88 7.24
C GLU A 267 -10.27 -8.94 8.28
N ARG A 268 -9.29 -8.63 9.15
CA ARG A 268 -8.84 -9.53 10.21
C ARG A 268 -9.94 -9.76 11.25
N PHE A 269 -10.58 -8.71 11.72
CA PHE A 269 -11.65 -8.77 12.72
C PHE A 269 -12.82 -9.63 12.26
N LEU A 270 -13.36 -9.35 11.07
CA LEU A 270 -14.45 -10.13 10.50
C LEU A 270 -14.06 -11.58 10.17
N GLY A 271 -12.84 -11.78 9.67
CA GLY A 271 -12.33 -13.13 9.41
C GLY A 271 -12.25 -13.98 10.67
N ILE A 272 -11.83 -13.39 11.81
CA ILE A 272 -11.83 -14.06 13.11
C ILE A 272 -13.28 -14.32 13.57
N LEU A 273 -14.14 -13.29 13.53
CA LEU A 273 -15.54 -13.38 13.94
C LEU A 273 -16.28 -14.50 13.18
N PHE A 274 -16.09 -14.60 11.87
CA PHE A 274 -16.75 -15.62 11.03
C PHE A 274 -16.24 -17.02 11.33
N ARG A 275 -14.97 -17.20 11.67
CA ARG A 275 -14.42 -18.50 12.07
C ARG A 275 -14.84 -18.93 13.48
N MET A 276 -15.08 -17.97 14.37
CA MET A 276 -15.54 -18.26 15.74
C MET A 276 -17.05 -18.46 15.83
N LYS A 277 -17.81 -18.05 14.79
CA LYS A 277 -19.24 -18.29 14.70
C LYS A 277 -19.51 -19.79 14.59
N THR A 278 -20.41 -20.29 15.43
CA THR A 278 -20.91 -21.66 15.31
C THR A 278 -21.98 -21.75 14.21
N ALA A 279 -22.11 -22.91 13.58
CA ALA A 279 -22.99 -23.10 12.43
C ALA A 279 -24.50 -22.82 12.73
N THR A 280 -24.88 -22.83 14.01
CA THR A 280 -26.29 -22.80 14.45
C THR A 280 -26.72 -21.55 15.20
N ALA A 281 -25.81 -20.67 15.56
CA ALA A 281 -26.15 -19.49 16.38
C ALA A 281 -25.35 -18.23 15.95
N ASN A 282 -25.96 -17.05 16.13
CA ASN A 282 -25.23 -15.78 16.04
C ASN A 282 -24.15 -15.74 17.14
N PRO A 283 -23.00 -15.11 16.87
CA PRO A 283 -21.95 -14.94 17.90
C PRO A 283 -22.49 -14.16 19.10
N SER A 284 -22.08 -14.55 20.30
CA SER A 284 -22.35 -13.76 21.52
C SER A 284 -21.46 -12.51 21.57
N SER A 285 -21.82 -11.59 22.48
CA SER A 285 -21.00 -10.41 22.78
C SER A 285 -19.56 -10.78 23.16
N ASP A 286 -19.33 -11.86 23.90
CA ASP A 286 -17.99 -12.34 24.28
C ASP A 286 -17.15 -12.76 23.06
N VAL A 287 -17.79 -13.35 22.06
CA VAL A 287 -17.12 -13.73 20.79
C VAL A 287 -16.75 -12.48 19.99
N LEU A 288 -17.62 -11.46 19.98
CA LEU A 288 -17.35 -10.17 19.35
C LEU A 288 -16.14 -9.50 19.99
N GLU A 289 -16.12 -9.39 21.33
CA GLU A 289 -15.01 -8.81 22.08
C GLU A 289 -13.69 -9.55 21.85
N LYS A 290 -13.72 -10.87 21.91
CA LYS A 290 -12.55 -11.70 21.65
C LYS A 290 -12.02 -11.51 20.23
N ALA A 291 -12.89 -11.45 19.24
CA ALA A 291 -12.49 -11.20 17.85
C ALA A 291 -11.86 -9.81 17.69
N LEU A 292 -12.46 -8.78 18.31
CA LEU A 292 -11.93 -7.43 18.29
C LEU A 292 -10.59 -7.31 19.03
N SER A 293 -10.47 -7.99 20.18
CA SER A 293 -9.23 -8.04 20.95
C SER A 293 -8.08 -8.63 20.14
N LEU A 294 -8.31 -9.78 19.52
CA LEU A 294 -7.31 -10.44 18.68
C LEU A 294 -6.96 -9.65 17.41
N ALA A 295 -7.92 -8.89 16.88
CA ALA A 295 -7.69 -8.10 15.68
C ALA A 295 -6.95 -6.78 15.94
N LEU A 296 -7.22 -6.13 17.10
CA LEU A 296 -6.79 -4.76 17.34
C LEU A 296 -6.53 -4.42 18.81
N THR A 297 -7.53 -4.58 19.71
CA THR A 297 -7.53 -3.86 20.98
C THR A 297 -6.54 -4.37 22.02
N ALA A 298 -6.05 -5.62 21.88
CA ALA A 298 -5.04 -6.17 22.80
C ALA A 298 -3.72 -5.38 22.82
N GLY A 299 -3.44 -4.59 21.78
CA GLY A 299 -2.22 -3.76 21.67
C GLY A 299 -2.45 -2.27 21.92
N LEU A 300 -3.64 -1.85 22.37
CA LEU A 300 -4.00 -0.45 22.55
C LEU A 300 -4.00 -0.03 24.03
N SER A 301 -4.12 1.29 24.25
CA SER A 301 -4.38 1.85 25.58
C SER A 301 -5.72 1.38 26.14
N GLN A 302 -5.93 1.50 27.45
CA GLN A 302 -7.21 1.14 28.06
C GLN A 302 -8.36 2.02 27.55
N ASP A 303 -8.11 3.31 27.34
CA ASP A 303 -9.12 4.26 26.87
C ASP A 303 -9.54 3.97 25.43
N ASP A 304 -8.57 3.77 24.53
CA ASP A 304 -8.85 3.38 23.15
C ASP A 304 -9.59 2.03 23.07
N THR A 305 -9.18 1.07 23.90
CA THR A 305 -9.83 -0.24 24.00
C THR A 305 -11.28 -0.12 24.42
N ALA A 306 -11.55 0.61 25.50
CA ALA A 306 -12.91 0.82 26.03
C ALA A 306 -13.80 1.52 25.00
N TYR A 307 -13.28 2.58 24.35
CA TYR A 307 -14.01 3.29 23.31
C TYR A 307 -14.37 2.38 22.13
N LEU A 308 -13.40 1.64 21.59
CA LEU A 308 -13.62 0.77 20.44
C LEU A 308 -14.52 -0.41 20.76
N GLN A 309 -14.45 -0.97 21.96
CA GLN A 309 -15.37 -2.00 22.43
C GLN A 309 -16.80 -1.47 22.53
N GLN A 310 -17.01 -0.31 23.16
CA GLN A 310 -18.33 0.31 23.25
C GLN A 310 -18.92 0.60 21.87
N LEU A 311 -18.11 1.12 20.95
CA LEU A 311 -18.54 1.40 19.59
C LEU A 311 -18.89 0.11 18.81
N ALA A 312 -18.09 -0.96 18.97
CA ALA A 312 -18.37 -2.24 18.35
C ALA A 312 -19.67 -2.86 18.90
N HIS A 313 -19.88 -2.84 20.20
CA HIS A 313 -21.14 -3.29 20.81
C HIS A 313 -22.35 -2.54 20.27
N PHE A 314 -22.25 -1.22 20.11
CA PHE A 314 -23.32 -0.42 19.53
C PHE A 314 -23.65 -0.83 18.09
N GLU A 315 -22.63 -0.96 17.23
CA GLU A 315 -22.83 -1.28 15.81
C GLU A 315 -23.25 -2.72 15.56
N PHE A 316 -22.86 -3.65 16.43
CA PHE A 316 -23.17 -5.08 16.33
C PHE A 316 -24.31 -5.55 17.23
N ALA A 317 -24.97 -4.66 17.99
CA ALA A 317 -26.00 -5.01 18.98
C ALA A 317 -27.12 -5.95 18.43
N SER A 318 -27.51 -5.78 17.18
CA SER A 318 -28.54 -6.62 16.55
C SER A 318 -28.02 -7.96 16.02
N LEU A 319 -26.72 -8.17 16.02
CA LEU A 319 -26.05 -9.34 15.43
C LEU A 319 -25.39 -10.23 16.48
N CYS A 320 -24.89 -9.62 17.54
CA CYS A 320 -24.17 -10.28 18.63
C CYS A 320 -24.78 -9.80 19.96
N PRO A 321 -25.95 -10.37 20.34
CA PRO A 321 -26.64 -10.00 21.57
C PRO A 321 -25.87 -10.40 22.84
#